data_ee9f8d9556bcafcad1bced265cb44235
#
_entry.id   ee9f8d9556bcafcad1bced265cb44235
#
_cell.length_a   1.000
_cell.length_b   1.000
_cell.length_c   1.000
_cell.angle_alpha   90.00
_cell.angle_beta   90.00
_cell.angle_gamma   90.00
#
_symmetry.space_group_name_H-M   'P 1'
#
loop_
_entity.id
_entity.type
_entity.pdbx_description
1 polymer ?
#
loop_
_entity_poly.entity_id
_entity_poly.type
_entity_poly.pdbx_seq_one_letter_code
_entity_poly.pdbx_strand_id
1 'polypeptide(L)'
;MQRSSLIMSVIVGLLVLGGLGLVLTQAPQGAAQTPAPLVTYPDFPPTPTVGPNPTAPAGLASNNLLFQSDFADASALAAWQFVDQTYVLPDLAAAWEVNNGRLVQVGSGAARNPSSNEAAALVGDAAWQDYTIRTSFYDEYNGVVGLIARYQGTEPTQSSYYRVRLYSTEHQVSPKVVLEKVVDGVATTMAESKTTSFSPRAWHTLALSVQGANVQVQLDDQMLVTAQDTNPLPNGRAGLFTYAIGGIFFDDVRVTAP
;
A
#
# COMPACT_ATOMS: atom_id res chain seq x y z
N MET A 1 53.69 -11.10 38.90
CA MET A 1 54.95 -11.73 38.43
C MET A 1 54.75 -12.37 37.10
N GLN A 2 55.68 -12.15 36.18
CA GLN A 2 55.88 -12.59 34.78
C GLN A 2 54.97 -11.90 33.75
N ARG A 3 55.43 -10.97 32.99
CA ARG A 3 56.50 -10.69 31.99
C ARG A 3 56.59 -11.74 30.90
N SER A 4 56.37 -11.26 29.67
CA SER A 4 57.11 -11.59 28.44
C SER A 4 56.16 -11.63 27.26
N SER A 5 56.39 -11.25 26.04
CA SER A 5 57.54 -10.65 25.40
C SER A 5 57.11 -10.32 23.95
N LEU A 6 57.45 -9.14 23.50
CA LEU A 6 57.35 -8.74 22.08
C LEU A 6 58.34 -9.58 21.25
N ILE A 7 57.88 -10.04 20.08
CA ILE A 7 58.80 -10.41 19.00
C ILE A 7 58.46 -9.58 17.76
N MET A 8 59.36 -8.65 17.49
CA MET A 8 59.40 -7.79 16.33
C MET A 8 60.25 -8.51 15.26
N SER A 9 59.65 -8.92 14.18
CA SER A 9 60.43 -9.44 13.03
C SER A 9 60.52 -8.38 11.95
N VAL A 10 61.74 -7.85 11.81
CA VAL A 10 62.17 -6.99 10.70
C VAL A 10 62.54 -7.89 9.54
N ILE A 11 61.87 -7.76 8.41
CA ILE A 11 62.35 -8.34 7.13
C ILE A 11 62.82 -7.18 6.27
N VAL A 12 64.12 -7.15 6.05
CA VAL A 12 64.83 -6.33 5.07
C VAL A 12 64.70 -7.04 3.71
N GLY A 13 64.01 -6.42 2.79
CA GLY A 13 63.82 -6.93 1.42
C GLY A 13 64.50 -6.02 0.39
N LEU A 14 65.33 -6.59 -0.37
CA LEU A 14 66.20 -6.09 -1.42
C LEU A 14 65.49 -5.25 -2.48
N LEU A 15 66.02 -4.06 -2.77
CA LEU A 15 65.66 -3.25 -3.95
C LEU A 15 66.31 -3.88 -5.19
N VAL A 16 65.46 -4.42 -6.09
CA VAL A 16 65.85 -4.74 -7.49
C VAL A 16 65.23 -3.71 -8.40
N LEU A 17 66.08 -2.80 -8.91
CA LEU A 17 65.71 -1.86 -9.98
C LEU A 17 65.58 -2.61 -11.30
N GLY A 18 64.38 -2.99 -11.67
CA GLY A 18 64.02 -3.47 -13.02
C GLY A 18 63.03 -2.48 -13.66
N GLY A 19 63.50 -1.80 -14.72
CA GLY A 19 62.65 -0.90 -15.49
C GLY A 19 61.50 -1.69 -16.13
N LEU A 20 60.28 -1.40 -15.71
CA LEU A 20 59.06 -1.84 -16.40
C LEU A 20 58.40 -0.63 -17.04
N GLY A 21 58.30 -0.70 -18.38
CA GLY A 21 57.55 0.26 -19.16
C GLY A 21 56.10 0.31 -18.68
N LEU A 22 55.61 1.54 -18.45
CA LEU A 22 54.22 1.81 -18.12
C LEU A 22 53.36 1.47 -19.37
N VAL A 23 52.78 0.28 -19.39
CA VAL A 23 51.66 -0.03 -20.27
C VAL A 23 50.43 0.56 -19.63
N LEU A 24 50.00 1.76 -20.12
CA LEU A 24 48.69 2.28 -19.82
C LEU A 24 47.65 1.37 -20.48
N THR A 25 47.17 0.38 -19.78
CA THR A 25 45.95 -0.31 -20.16
C THR A 25 44.81 0.66 -19.97
N GLN A 26 44.27 1.17 -21.08
CA GLN A 26 42.99 1.87 -21.06
C GLN A 26 41.98 0.94 -20.39
N ALA A 27 41.33 1.44 -19.32
CA ALA A 27 40.16 0.79 -18.75
C ALA A 27 39.15 0.60 -19.88
N PRO A 28 38.46 -0.53 -19.98
CA PRO A 28 37.40 -0.68 -20.96
C PRO A 28 36.38 0.42 -20.73
N GLN A 29 36.15 1.21 -21.77
CA GLN A 29 35.04 2.18 -21.74
C GLN A 29 33.78 1.38 -21.43
N GLY A 30 33.12 1.75 -20.33
CA GLY A 30 31.89 1.10 -19.91
C GLY A 30 30.93 1.00 -21.08
N ALA A 31 30.51 -0.19 -21.40
CA ALA A 31 29.47 -0.42 -22.38
C ALA A 31 28.29 0.51 -22.01
N ALA A 32 27.84 1.28 -23.00
CA ALA A 32 26.66 2.11 -22.82
C ALA A 32 25.54 1.23 -22.28
N GLN A 33 25.07 1.53 -21.08
CA GLN A 33 23.93 0.80 -20.52
C GLN A 33 22.75 1.03 -21.47
N THR A 34 22.27 -0.04 -22.08
CA THR A 34 21.01 -0.02 -22.81
C THR A 34 19.96 0.48 -21.86
N PRO A 35 19.22 1.57 -22.18
CA PRO A 35 18.14 2.02 -21.31
C PRO A 35 17.20 0.85 -21.05
N ALA A 36 16.79 0.69 -19.78
CA ALA A 36 15.80 -0.30 -19.43
C ALA A 36 14.56 -0.12 -20.30
N PRO A 37 13.93 -1.19 -20.78
CA PRO A 37 12.70 -1.07 -21.57
C PRO A 37 11.67 -0.28 -20.77
N LEU A 38 11.05 0.69 -21.43
CA LEU A 38 9.90 1.42 -20.89
C LEU A 38 8.83 0.39 -20.52
N VAL A 39 8.43 0.35 -19.27
CA VAL A 39 7.30 -0.47 -18.84
C VAL A 39 6.07 0.16 -19.47
N THR A 40 5.50 -0.48 -20.48
CA THR A 40 4.21 -0.09 -21.05
C THR A 40 3.13 -0.82 -20.27
N TYR A 41 2.31 -0.04 -19.56
CA TYR A 41 1.14 -0.59 -18.90
C TYR A 41 0.07 -0.94 -19.93
N PRO A 42 -0.69 -2.02 -19.75
CA PRO A 42 -1.76 -2.38 -20.67
C PRO A 42 -2.85 -1.30 -20.72
N ASP A 43 -3.57 -1.21 -21.85
CA ASP A 43 -4.79 -0.40 -21.94
C ASP A 43 -5.86 -1.01 -21.03
N PHE A 44 -6.17 -0.31 -19.94
CA PHE A 44 -7.22 -0.74 -19.03
C PHE A 44 -8.61 -0.42 -19.58
N PRO A 45 -9.61 -1.24 -19.26
CA PRO A 45 -10.98 -0.87 -19.52
C PRO A 45 -11.32 0.45 -18.80
N PRO A 46 -12.29 1.23 -19.29
CA PRO A 46 -12.70 2.45 -18.60
C PRO A 46 -13.10 2.13 -17.14
N THR A 47 -12.65 2.97 -16.23
CA THR A 47 -12.98 2.84 -14.80
C THR A 47 -14.50 2.92 -14.62
N PRO A 48 -15.12 1.99 -13.87
CA PRO A 48 -16.53 2.09 -13.58
C PRO A 48 -16.83 3.37 -12.78
N THR A 49 -17.87 4.07 -13.14
CA THR A 49 -18.31 5.24 -12.37
C THR A 49 -18.76 4.79 -10.98
N VAL A 50 -18.14 5.33 -9.96
CA VAL A 50 -18.55 5.09 -8.56
C VAL A 50 -19.90 5.79 -8.35
N GLY A 51 -20.94 4.99 -8.12
CA GLY A 51 -22.27 5.52 -7.84
C GLY A 51 -22.35 6.28 -6.52
N PRO A 52 -23.42 7.04 -6.28
CA PRO A 52 -23.63 7.66 -4.99
C PRO A 52 -23.68 6.61 -3.88
N ASN A 53 -23.20 6.96 -2.69
CA ASN A 53 -23.22 6.07 -1.54
C ASN A 53 -24.68 5.60 -1.29
N PRO A 54 -24.97 4.29 -1.32
CA PRO A 54 -26.34 3.78 -1.19
C PRO A 54 -26.97 4.05 0.17
N THR A 55 -26.20 4.45 1.17
CA THR A 55 -26.69 4.79 2.51
C THR A 55 -27.10 6.25 2.69
N ALA A 56 -26.87 7.10 1.69
CA ALA A 56 -27.35 8.47 1.77
C ALA A 56 -28.87 8.51 1.51
N PRO A 57 -29.73 8.96 2.47
CA PRO A 57 -31.15 9.14 2.20
C PRO A 57 -31.33 10.08 1.01
N ALA A 58 -32.27 9.74 0.11
CA ALA A 58 -32.61 10.61 -1.00
C ALA A 58 -33.04 11.98 -0.45
N GLY A 59 -32.23 13.02 -0.73
CA GLY A 59 -32.53 14.40 -0.32
C GLY A 59 -31.47 15.11 0.52
N LEU A 60 -30.39 14.42 0.95
CA LEU A 60 -29.24 15.10 1.54
C LEU A 60 -28.34 15.62 0.41
N ALA A 61 -28.26 16.94 0.36
CA ALA A 61 -27.50 17.68 -0.65
C ALA A 61 -26.03 17.26 -0.69
N SER A 62 -25.37 17.54 -1.80
CA SER A 62 -23.96 17.35 -2.14
C SER A 62 -22.91 17.87 -1.11
N ASN A 63 -23.31 18.21 0.10
CA ASN A 63 -22.48 18.77 1.15
C ASN A 63 -21.77 17.71 2.01
N ASN A 64 -21.98 16.43 1.75
CA ASN A 64 -21.38 15.34 2.55
C ASN A 64 -20.06 14.83 1.99
N LEU A 65 -19.59 15.41 0.88
CA LEU A 65 -18.31 15.03 0.29
C LEU A 65 -17.16 15.61 1.12
N LEU A 66 -16.38 14.74 1.73
CA LEU A 66 -15.19 15.10 2.50
C LEU A 66 -13.93 15.12 1.63
N PHE A 67 -13.85 14.20 0.66
CA PHE A 67 -12.71 14.10 -0.26
C PHE A 67 -13.12 13.37 -1.55
N GLN A 68 -12.45 13.73 -2.66
CA GLN A 68 -12.49 12.95 -3.91
C GLN A 68 -11.19 13.07 -4.67
N SER A 69 -10.84 12.02 -5.42
CA SER A 69 -9.74 12.01 -6.37
C SER A 69 -10.05 11.05 -7.52
N ASP A 70 -9.87 11.53 -8.74
CA ASP A 70 -9.92 10.77 -9.98
C ASP A 70 -8.51 10.57 -10.57
N PHE A 71 -7.48 10.97 -9.83
CA PHE A 71 -6.08 10.89 -10.22
C PHE A 71 -5.77 11.41 -11.63
N ALA A 72 -6.47 12.46 -12.06
CA ALA A 72 -6.34 13.03 -13.41
C ALA A 72 -4.89 13.34 -13.80
N ASP A 73 -4.06 13.71 -12.82
CA ASP A 73 -2.63 13.93 -13.00
C ASP A 73 -1.83 13.68 -11.72
N ALA A 74 -0.50 13.73 -11.82
CA ALA A 74 0.41 13.44 -10.69
C ALA A 74 0.28 14.44 -9.52
N SER A 75 -0.31 15.62 -9.71
CA SER A 75 -0.52 16.58 -8.61
C SER A 75 -1.49 16.05 -7.56
N ALA A 76 -2.36 15.11 -7.94
CA ALA A 76 -3.26 14.44 -7.02
C ALA A 76 -2.53 13.76 -5.86
N LEU A 77 -1.27 13.31 -6.06
CA LEU A 77 -0.46 12.67 -5.02
C LEU A 77 -0.16 13.58 -3.83
N ALA A 78 -0.19 14.89 -4.00
CA ALA A 78 0.08 15.85 -2.93
C ALA A 78 -0.91 15.77 -1.75
N ALA A 79 -2.11 15.23 -1.97
CA ALA A 79 -3.11 15.03 -0.93
C ALA A 79 -2.92 13.74 -0.12
N TRP A 80 -2.02 12.85 -0.56
CA TRP A 80 -1.85 11.52 0.00
C TRP A 80 -0.56 11.40 0.81
N GLN A 81 -0.64 10.63 1.89
CA GLN A 81 0.52 10.16 2.64
C GLN A 81 0.69 8.66 2.42
N PHE A 82 1.84 8.26 1.90
CA PHE A 82 2.18 6.86 1.68
C PHE A 82 2.91 6.30 2.89
N VAL A 83 2.47 5.14 3.36
CA VAL A 83 2.98 4.51 4.58
C VAL A 83 3.09 3.01 4.36
N ASP A 84 4.27 2.44 4.62
CA ASP A 84 4.40 1.00 4.79
C ASP A 84 3.85 0.61 6.17
N GLN A 85 3.01 -0.42 6.23
CA GLN A 85 2.35 -0.84 7.46
C GLN A 85 3.25 -1.68 8.38
N THR A 86 4.42 -2.02 7.89
CA THR A 86 5.49 -2.73 8.62
C THR A 86 6.81 -2.03 8.34
N TYR A 87 7.81 -2.25 9.20
CA TYR A 87 9.14 -1.73 8.91
C TYR A 87 9.73 -2.37 7.66
N VAL A 88 10.11 -1.56 6.71
CA VAL A 88 10.85 -1.94 5.50
C VAL A 88 12.09 -1.07 5.33
N LEU A 89 13.11 -1.59 4.67
CA LEU A 89 14.26 -0.78 4.28
C LEU A 89 13.82 0.25 3.23
N PRO A 90 14.41 1.45 3.18
CA PRO A 90 13.98 2.52 2.28
C PRO A 90 13.95 2.14 0.79
N ASP A 91 14.90 1.30 0.36
CA ASP A 91 14.98 0.77 -1.00
C ASP A 91 13.95 -0.34 -1.31
N LEU A 92 13.19 -0.76 -0.31
CA LEU A 92 12.14 -1.78 -0.41
C LEU A 92 10.75 -1.22 -0.09
N ALA A 93 10.66 0.07 0.20
CA ALA A 93 9.39 0.74 0.47
C ALA A 93 8.43 0.64 -0.73
N ALA A 94 7.13 0.62 -0.45
CA ALA A 94 6.12 0.64 -1.49
C ALA A 94 6.20 1.95 -2.27
N ALA A 95 6.22 1.84 -3.60
CA ALA A 95 6.19 2.98 -4.49
C ALA A 95 4.79 3.15 -5.09
N TRP A 96 4.38 4.40 -5.22
CA TRP A 96 3.08 4.79 -5.74
C TRP A 96 3.24 5.87 -6.79
N GLU A 97 2.50 5.76 -7.88
CA GLU A 97 2.51 6.75 -8.95
C GLU A 97 1.11 6.95 -9.54
N VAL A 98 0.93 8.04 -10.27
CA VAL A 98 -0.24 8.22 -11.12
C VAL A 98 0.13 7.79 -12.54
N ASN A 99 -0.63 6.86 -13.07
CA ASN A 99 -0.45 6.35 -14.42
C ASN A 99 -1.79 6.32 -15.16
N ASN A 100 -1.88 7.04 -16.28
CA ASN A 100 -3.08 7.13 -17.09
C ASN A 100 -4.35 7.47 -16.30
N GLY A 101 -4.26 8.46 -15.40
CA GLY A 101 -5.38 8.88 -14.56
C GLY A 101 -5.77 7.88 -13.47
N ARG A 102 -4.83 7.06 -12.99
CA ARG A 102 -5.07 6.09 -11.90
C ARG A 102 -3.92 6.08 -10.93
N LEU A 103 -4.20 5.91 -9.66
CA LEU A 103 -3.17 5.62 -8.68
C LEU A 103 -2.76 4.16 -8.79
N VAL A 104 -1.48 3.89 -8.94
CA VAL A 104 -0.94 2.54 -9.01
C VAL A 104 0.13 2.32 -7.96
N GLN A 105 0.05 1.18 -7.29
CA GLN A 105 1.13 0.68 -6.46
C GLN A 105 2.07 -0.12 -7.38
N VAL A 106 3.28 0.42 -7.63
CA VAL A 106 4.24 -0.11 -8.64
C VAL A 106 5.34 -0.97 -8.04
N GLY A 107 5.44 -1.04 -6.74
CA GLY A 107 6.43 -1.87 -6.07
C GLY A 107 6.17 -1.98 -4.58
N SER A 108 6.78 -2.98 -4.01
CA SER A 108 6.85 -3.13 -2.55
C SER A 108 8.07 -3.95 -2.21
N GLY A 109 8.47 -3.94 -0.96
CA GLY A 109 9.48 -4.84 -0.44
C GLY A 109 9.13 -6.34 -0.57
N ALA A 110 7.92 -6.69 -1.05
CA ALA A 110 7.33 -8.02 -1.13
C ALA A 110 8.19 -9.04 -1.83
N ALA A 111 8.82 -8.66 -2.91
CA ALA A 111 9.69 -9.55 -3.66
C ALA A 111 10.83 -10.15 -2.80
N ARG A 112 11.18 -9.50 -1.69
CA ARG A 112 12.26 -9.93 -0.78
C ARG A 112 11.78 -10.36 0.59
N ASN A 113 10.63 -9.86 1.05
CA ASN A 113 10.04 -10.25 2.33
C ASN A 113 8.51 -10.20 2.27
N PRO A 114 7.84 -11.28 1.85
CA PRO A 114 6.39 -11.32 1.67
C PRO A 114 5.59 -11.07 2.95
N SER A 115 6.20 -11.15 4.12
CA SER A 115 5.50 -10.89 5.39
C SER A 115 5.41 -9.40 5.78
N SER A 116 6.09 -8.50 5.04
CA SER A 116 6.24 -7.09 5.44
C SER A 116 5.74 -6.07 4.39
N ASN A 117 4.88 -6.46 3.46
CA ASN A 117 4.55 -5.63 2.29
C ASN A 117 3.16 -5.03 2.31
N GLU A 118 2.67 -4.80 3.45
CA GLU A 118 1.44 -4.06 3.63
C GLU A 118 1.73 -2.57 3.45
N ALA A 119 1.11 -1.95 2.46
CA ALA A 119 1.28 -0.54 2.15
C ALA A 119 -0.07 0.18 2.13
N ALA A 120 -0.07 1.42 2.57
CA ALA A 120 -1.25 2.27 2.57
C ALA A 120 -0.99 3.63 1.91
N ALA A 121 -2.01 4.14 1.23
CA ALA A 121 -2.11 5.52 0.83
C ALA A 121 -3.22 6.18 1.67
N LEU A 122 -2.85 7.11 2.54
CA LEU A 122 -3.73 7.75 3.51
C LEU A 122 -4.13 9.14 3.05
N VAL A 123 -5.37 9.51 3.29
CA VAL A 123 -5.93 10.81 2.90
C VAL A 123 -6.89 11.35 3.97
N GLY A 124 -7.04 12.65 3.99
CA GLY A 124 -8.05 13.36 4.78
C GLY A 124 -7.58 13.80 6.15
N ASP A 125 -8.55 14.21 6.98
CA ASP A 125 -8.29 14.79 8.28
C ASP A 125 -8.37 13.75 9.40
N ALA A 126 -7.45 13.84 10.35
CA ALA A 126 -7.42 12.98 11.53
C ALA A 126 -8.65 13.17 12.46
N ALA A 127 -9.42 14.23 12.27
CA ALA A 127 -10.65 14.48 13.01
C ALA A 127 -11.90 13.82 12.43
N TRP A 128 -11.84 13.18 11.26
CA TRP A 128 -13.00 12.51 10.67
C TRP A 128 -13.48 11.35 11.52
N GLN A 129 -14.77 11.32 11.83
CA GLN A 129 -15.37 10.32 12.71
C GLN A 129 -16.19 9.30 11.91
N ASP A 130 -17.34 9.73 11.41
CA ASP A 130 -18.29 8.89 10.70
C ASP A 130 -18.18 9.20 9.20
N TYR A 131 -17.87 8.19 8.42
CA TYR A 131 -17.74 8.34 6.98
C TYR A 131 -17.73 6.99 6.26
N THR A 132 -17.86 7.07 4.94
CA THR A 132 -17.62 5.95 4.03
C THR A 132 -16.50 6.34 3.07
N ILE A 133 -15.46 5.54 2.98
CA ILE A 133 -14.50 5.57 1.87
C ILE A 133 -14.92 4.55 0.81
N ARG A 134 -14.92 4.96 -0.45
CA ARG A 134 -15.23 4.13 -1.62
C ARG A 134 -14.20 4.40 -2.71
N THR A 135 -13.83 3.34 -3.45
CA THR A 135 -12.93 3.41 -4.59
C THR A 135 -13.29 2.38 -5.64
N SER A 136 -12.96 2.64 -6.89
CA SER A 136 -12.81 1.63 -7.92
C SER A 136 -11.39 1.07 -7.86
N PHE A 137 -11.23 -0.24 -8.07
CA PHE A 137 -9.92 -0.88 -8.12
C PHE A 137 -9.83 -1.94 -9.22
N TYR A 138 -8.62 -2.15 -9.70
CA TYR A 138 -8.27 -3.21 -10.64
C TYR A 138 -7.01 -3.90 -10.15
N ASP A 139 -7.03 -5.21 -10.02
CA ASP A 139 -5.88 -6.04 -9.65
C ASP A 139 -5.41 -6.82 -10.88
N GLU A 140 -4.20 -6.55 -11.33
CA GLU A 140 -3.60 -7.19 -12.51
C GLU A 140 -3.24 -8.66 -12.25
N TYR A 141 -2.96 -8.99 -11.00
CA TYR A 141 -2.45 -10.31 -10.62
C TYR A 141 -3.38 -11.01 -9.61
N ASN A 142 -2.88 -11.27 -8.42
CA ASN A 142 -3.62 -11.91 -7.33
C ASN A 142 -3.25 -11.29 -5.98
N GLY A 143 -3.13 -9.97 -5.95
CA GLY A 143 -2.81 -9.20 -4.75
C GLY A 143 -3.92 -9.21 -3.70
N VAL A 144 -3.69 -8.44 -2.66
CA VAL A 144 -4.69 -8.16 -1.64
C VAL A 144 -5.01 -6.67 -1.70
N VAL A 145 -6.27 -6.38 -1.91
CA VAL A 145 -6.81 -5.01 -1.96
C VAL A 145 -7.56 -4.72 -0.68
N GLY A 146 -7.51 -3.49 -0.20
CA GLY A 146 -8.26 -3.12 0.97
C GLY A 146 -8.49 -1.63 1.12
N LEU A 147 -9.21 -1.30 2.17
CA LEU A 147 -9.46 0.06 2.63
C LEU A 147 -9.12 0.18 4.11
N ILE A 148 -8.77 1.38 4.50
CA ILE A 148 -8.49 1.76 5.89
C ILE A 148 -9.46 2.86 6.31
N ALA A 149 -9.92 2.79 7.55
CA ALA A 149 -10.73 3.84 8.17
C ALA A 149 -10.24 4.16 9.59
N ARG A 150 -10.44 5.42 10.00
CA ARG A 150 -10.05 5.98 11.31
C ARG A 150 -8.58 5.72 11.64
N TYR A 151 -7.70 5.92 10.64
CA TYR A 151 -6.26 5.74 10.85
C TYR A 151 -5.70 6.84 11.75
N GLN A 152 -5.03 6.39 12.81
CA GLN A 152 -4.29 7.20 13.77
C GLN A 152 -2.87 6.64 13.92
N GLY A 153 -1.92 7.51 14.18
CA GLY A 153 -0.51 7.16 14.37
C GLY A 153 0.38 7.63 13.23
N THR A 154 1.67 7.56 13.47
CA THR A 154 2.72 7.95 12.53
C THR A 154 3.64 6.79 12.18
N GLU A 155 3.69 5.78 13.04
CA GLU A 155 4.54 4.60 12.91
C GLU A 155 3.67 3.34 12.83
N PRO A 156 4.04 2.35 12.03
CA PRO A 156 3.26 1.12 11.84
C PRO A 156 2.89 0.40 13.15
N THR A 157 3.86 0.29 14.07
CA THR A 157 3.70 -0.40 15.35
C THR A 157 2.93 0.39 16.41
N GLN A 158 2.59 1.65 16.12
CA GLN A 158 1.87 2.56 17.01
C GLN A 158 0.61 3.10 16.34
N SER A 159 0.21 2.51 15.23
CA SER A 159 -0.97 2.91 14.48
C SER A 159 -2.20 2.12 14.91
N SER A 160 -3.34 2.82 14.95
CA SER A 160 -4.64 2.20 15.22
C SER A 160 -5.62 2.58 14.12
N TYR A 161 -6.37 1.59 13.59
CA TYR A 161 -7.29 1.78 12.47
C TYR A 161 -8.20 0.57 12.27
N TYR A 162 -9.26 0.74 11.48
CA TYR A 162 -9.99 -0.38 10.88
C TYR A 162 -9.42 -0.66 9.50
N ARG A 163 -9.34 -1.94 9.13
CA ARG A 163 -8.87 -2.38 7.82
C ARG A 163 -9.71 -3.53 7.30
N VAL A 164 -10.08 -3.46 6.02
CA VAL A 164 -10.52 -4.63 5.28
C VAL A 164 -9.38 -5.15 4.41
N ARG A 165 -9.18 -6.46 4.40
CA ARG A 165 -8.36 -7.18 3.42
C ARG A 165 -9.25 -8.06 2.56
N LEU A 166 -9.18 -7.84 1.26
CA LEU A 166 -9.93 -8.57 0.27
C LEU A 166 -8.95 -9.34 -0.63
N TYR A 167 -9.05 -10.66 -0.60
CA TYR A 167 -8.22 -11.57 -1.38
C TYR A 167 -8.95 -11.97 -2.66
N SER A 168 -8.28 -12.01 -3.81
CA SER A 168 -8.90 -12.40 -5.07
C SER A 168 -9.38 -13.86 -5.06
N THR A 169 -10.22 -14.22 -6.01
CA THR A 169 -10.66 -15.62 -6.20
C THR A 169 -9.48 -16.56 -6.49
N GLU A 170 -8.43 -16.07 -7.11
CA GLU A 170 -7.23 -16.85 -7.45
C GLU A 170 -6.24 -16.98 -6.27
N HIS A 171 -6.39 -16.19 -5.23
CA HIS A 171 -5.54 -16.28 -4.06
C HIS A 171 -5.88 -17.54 -3.24
N GLN A 172 -4.85 -18.25 -2.75
CA GLN A 172 -5.05 -19.51 -2.00
C GLN A 172 -5.51 -19.32 -0.56
N VAL A 173 -5.47 -18.09 -0.05
CA VAL A 173 -5.84 -17.78 1.35
C VAL A 173 -7.35 -17.88 1.55
N SER A 174 -7.76 -18.39 2.73
CA SER A 174 -9.12 -18.35 3.25
C SER A 174 -9.06 -17.93 4.72
N PRO A 175 -9.90 -17.01 5.20
CA PRO A 175 -11.06 -16.39 4.52
C PRO A 175 -10.66 -15.44 3.39
N LYS A 176 -11.64 -15.12 2.50
CA LYS A 176 -11.43 -14.20 1.37
C LYS A 176 -11.59 -12.73 1.74
N VAL A 177 -12.37 -12.45 2.74
CA VAL A 177 -12.58 -11.11 3.30
C VAL A 177 -12.25 -11.16 4.78
N VAL A 178 -11.41 -10.25 5.23
CA VAL A 178 -11.09 -10.09 6.66
C VAL A 178 -11.24 -8.62 7.03
N LEU A 179 -12.20 -8.33 7.90
CA LEU A 179 -12.34 -7.03 8.55
C LEU A 179 -11.62 -7.07 9.90
N GLU A 180 -10.69 -6.18 10.11
CA GLU A 180 -9.83 -6.12 11.29
C GLU A 180 -9.90 -4.76 11.97
N LYS A 181 -9.76 -4.78 13.27
CA LYS A 181 -9.35 -3.64 14.09
C LYS A 181 -7.89 -3.80 14.44
N VAL A 182 -7.09 -2.80 14.14
CA VAL A 182 -5.68 -2.71 14.54
C VAL A 182 -5.60 -1.69 15.66
N VAL A 183 -4.94 -2.05 16.76
CA VAL A 183 -4.64 -1.16 17.88
C VAL A 183 -3.16 -1.27 18.22
N ASP A 184 -2.45 -0.16 18.16
CA ASP A 184 -1.01 -0.09 18.38
C ASP A 184 -0.24 -1.16 17.55
N GLY A 185 -0.63 -1.29 16.28
CA GLY A 185 -0.04 -2.24 15.33
C GLY A 185 -0.51 -3.69 15.49
N VAL A 186 -1.35 -4.01 16.49
CA VAL A 186 -1.84 -5.38 16.72
C VAL A 186 -3.22 -5.54 16.09
N ALA A 187 -3.33 -6.44 15.11
CA ALA A 187 -4.57 -6.74 14.42
C ALA A 187 -5.44 -7.76 15.16
N THR A 188 -6.74 -7.49 15.23
CA THR A 188 -7.77 -8.40 15.73
C THR A 188 -8.89 -8.51 14.68
N THR A 189 -9.23 -9.74 14.30
CA THR A 189 -10.33 -9.98 13.35
C THR A 189 -11.68 -9.66 14.01
N MET A 190 -12.47 -8.82 13.35
CA MET A 190 -13.82 -8.44 13.76
C MET A 190 -14.89 -9.27 13.02
N ALA A 191 -14.68 -9.48 11.72
CA ALA A 191 -15.58 -10.27 10.88
C ALA A 191 -14.81 -10.84 9.68
N GLU A 192 -15.31 -11.95 9.12
CA GLU A 192 -14.71 -12.59 7.94
C GLU A 192 -15.77 -13.23 7.03
N SER A 193 -15.43 -13.38 5.73
CA SER A 193 -16.21 -14.17 4.78
C SER A 193 -15.29 -15.09 3.99
N LYS A 194 -15.75 -16.33 3.78
CA LYS A 194 -14.97 -17.37 3.07
C LYS A 194 -15.38 -17.50 1.60
N THR A 195 -16.55 -17.01 1.26
CA THR A 195 -17.22 -17.35 -0.01
C THR A 195 -17.22 -16.23 -1.03
N THR A 196 -17.19 -14.97 -0.59
CA THR A 196 -17.31 -13.82 -1.48
C THR A 196 -15.92 -13.21 -1.70
N SER A 197 -15.61 -12.92 -2.97
CA SER A 197 -14.35 -12.34 -3.38
C SER A 197 -14.49 -11.66 -4.74
N PHE A 198 -13.42 -11.05 -5.23
CA PHE A 198 -13.37 -10.43 -6.55
C PHE A 198 -12.56 -11.28 -7.54
N SER A 199 -12.87 -11.15 -8.82
CA SER A 199 -12.06 -11.71 -9.90
C SER A 199 -10.96 -10.74 -10.29
N PRO A 200 -9.67 -11.13 -10.30
CA PRO A 200 -8.61 -10.25 -10.79
C PRO A 200 -8.82 -9.93 -12.28
N ARG A 201 -8.16 -8.90 -12.77
CA ARG A 201 -8.24 -8.41 -14.16
C ARG A 201 -9.63 -7.92 -14.57
N ALA A 202 -10.38 -7.44 -13.57
CA ALA A 202 -11.66 -6.75 -13.76
C ALA A 202 -11.74 -5.56 -12.81
N TRP A 203 -12.51 -4.53 -13.17
CA TRP A 203 -12.81 -3.43 -12.29
C TRP A 203 -13.87 -3.82 -11.27
N HIS A 204 -13.64 -3.46 -10.03
CA HIS A 204 -14.54 -3.63 -8.90
C HIS A 204 -14.65 -2.35 -8.09
N THR A 205 -15.70 -2.21 -7.31
CA THR A 205 -15.85 -1.13 -6.34
C THR A 205 -15.80 -1.68 -4.92
N LEU A 206 -15.00 -1.07 -4.06
CA LEU A 206 -14.91 -1.44 -2.65
C LEU A 206 -15.30 -0.25 -1.77
N ALA A 207 -16.11 -0.48 -0.76
CA ALA A 207 -16.48 0.52 0.22
C ALA A 207 -16.28 0.02 1.65
N LEU A 208 -15.77 0.90 2.53
CA LEU A 208 -15.66 0.71 3.97
C LEU A 208 -16.35 1.86 4.67
N SER A 209 -17.41 1.56 5.41
CA SER A 209 -18.19 2.54 6.19
C SER A 209 -17.93 2.37 7.69
N VAL A 210 -17.73 3.47 8.36
CA VAL A 210 -17.62 3.56 9.83
C VAL A 210 -18.62 4.57 10.35
N GLN A 211 -19.57 4.13 11.19
CA GLN A 211 -20.63 4.96 11.77
C GLN A 211 -20.82 4.59 13.25
N GLY A 212 -20.35 5.44 14.14
CA GLY A 212 -20.27 5.10 15.56
C GLY A 212 -19.50 3.81 15.79
N ALA A 213 -20.18 2.80 16.30
CA ALA A 213 -19.63 1.46 16.55
C ALA A 213 -19.75 0.50 15.36
N ASN A 214 -20.52 0.87 14.32
CA ASN A 214 -20.78 -0.02 13.20
C ASN A 214 -19.71 0.12 12.13
N VAL A 215 -19.18 -1.01 11.65
CA VAL A 215 -18.23 -1.09 10.55
C VAL A 215 -18.77 -2.03 9.48
N GLN A 216 -18.84 -1.56 8.24
CA GLN A 216 -19.45 -2.29 7.13
C GLN A 216 -18.55 -2.28 5.90
N VAL A 217 -18.52 -3.39 5.18
CA VAL A 217 -17.74 -3.55 3.93
C VAL A 217 -18.67 -3.97 2.82
N GLN A 218 -18.56 -3.30 1.67
CA GLN A 218 -19.31 -3.64 0.45
C GLN A 218 -18.34 -3.84 -0.73
N LEU A 219 -18.62 -4.81 -1.57
CA LEU A 219 -17.98 -5.05 -2.86
C LEU A 219 -19.05 -5.01 -3.94
N ASP A 220 -18.87 -4.20 -4.98
CA ASP A 220 -19.81 -4.05 -6.09
C ASP A 220 -21.25 -3.82 -5.58
N ASP A 221 -21.38 -2.93 -4.59
CA ASP A 221 -22.63 -2.58 -3.90
C ASP A 221 -23.29 -3.72 -3.09
N GLN A 222 -22.63 -4.87 -2.98
CA GLN A 222 -23.11 -5.99 -2.18
C GLN A 222 -22.43 -6.01 -0.81
N MET A 223 -23.23 -6.14 0.27
CA MET A 223 -22.71 -6.28 1.62
C MET A 223 -21.87 -7.55 1.75
N LEU A 224 -20.60 -7.41 2.13
CA LEU A 224 -19.70 -8.54 2.38
C LEU A 224 -19.69 -8.96 3.84
N VAL A 225 -19.38 -8.03 4.71
CA VAL A 225 -19.30 -8.25 6.16
C VAL A 225 -19.71 -6.98 6.91
N THR A 226 -20.22 -7.18 8.12
CA THR A 226 -20.52 -6.12 9.08
C THR A 226 -20.03 -6.54 10.47
N ALA A 227 -19.59 -5.57 11.25
CA ALA A 227 -19.19 -5.79 12.63
C ALA A 227 -19.63 -4.61 13.50
N GLN A 228 -19.83 -4.89 14.80
CA GLN A 228 -20.05 -3.88 15.83
C GLN A 228 -18.86 -3.89 16.79
N ASP A 229 -18.19 -2.76 16.92
CA ASP A 229 -17.09 -2.58 17.86
C ASP A 229 -17.61 -2.04 19.20
N THR A 230 -17.43 -2.75 20.28
CA THR A 230 -17.86 -2.32 21.62
C THR A 230 -17.00 -1.20 22.20
N ASN A 231 -15.81 -0.98 21.62
CA ASN A 231 -14.90 0.11 22.01
C ASN A 231 -14.33 0.78 20.74
N PRO A 232 -15.15 1.56 20.00
CA PRO A 232 -14.78 2.05 18.68
C PRO A 232 -13.61 3.03 18.75
N LEU A 233 -12.78 2.99 17.70
CA LEU A 233 -11.78 4.03 17.46
C LEU A 233 -12.50 5.35 17.23
N PRO A 234 -12.02 6.48 17.84
CA PRO A 234 -12.81 7.70 17.87
C PRO A 234 -12.87 8.42 16.52
N ASN A 235 -11.79 8.51 15.81
CA ASN A 235 -11.61 9.31 14.59
C ASN A 235 -10.35 8.87 13.84
N GLY A 236 -10.09 9.47 12.67
CA GLY A 236 -8.87 9.26 11.92
C GLY A 236 -9.07 9.33 10.41
N ARG A 237 -7.96 9.25 9.69
CA ARG A 237 -7.92 9.37 8.24
C ARG A 237 -8.44 8.12 7.53
N ALA A 238 -8.86 8.31 6.29
CA ALA A 238 -9.22 7.24 5.37
C ALA A 238 -7.98 6.79 4.56
N GLY A 239 -8.04 5.61 3.96
CA GLY A 239 -6.93 5.15 3.11
C GLY A 239 -7.24 3.95 2.24
N LEU A 240 -6.41 3.81 1.22
CA LEU A 240 -6.30 2.62 0.38
C LEU A 240 -5.25 1.70 0.98
N PHE A 241 -5.42 0.40 0.81
CA PHE A 241 -4.51 -0.61 1.33
C PHE A 241 -4.16 -1.64 0.26
N THR A 242 -2.91 -2.05 0.23
CA THR A 242 -2.44 -3.15 -0.62
C THR A 242 -1.51 -4.08 0.14
N TYR A 243 -1.54 -5.35 -0.26
CA TYR A 243 -0.49 -6.32 0.03
C TYR A 243 -0.17 -7.02 -1.30
N ALA A 244 0.83 -6.49 -2.00
CA ALA A 244 1.13 -6.90 -3.37
C ALA A 244 2.58 -6.58 -3.75
N ILE A 245 2.99 -7.16 -4.87
CA ILE A 245 4.26 -6.85 -5.53
C ILE A 245 4.14 -5.73 -6.59
N GLY A 246 2.96 -5.12 -6.70
CA GLY A 246 2.59 -4.12 -7.70
C GLY A 246 1.38 -4.54 -8.52
N GLY A 247 0.94 -3.67 -9.45
CA GLY A 247 -0.15 -3.96 -10.37
C GLY A 247 -1.55 -3.84 -9.76
N ILE A 248 -1.70 -3.12 -8.66
CA ILE A 248 -3.00 -2.75 -8.12
C ILE A 248 -3.25 -1.27 -8.45
N PHE A 249 -4.36 -1.01 -9.12
CA PHE A 249 -4.78 0.30 -9.59
C PHE A 249 -6.02 0.74 -8.83
N PHE A 250 -6.06 2.02 -8.48
CA PHE A 250 -7.21 2.66 -7.84
C PHE A 250 -7.65 3.88 -8.63
N ASP A 251 -8.96 4.12 -8.62
CA ASP A 251 -9.58 5.28 -9.24
C ASP A 251 -10.86 5.67 -8.51
N ASP A 252 -11.42 6.84 -8.85
CA ASP A 252 -12.71 7.33 -8.31
C ASP A 252 -12.80 7.24 -6.79
N VAL A 253 -11.74 7.62 -6.06
CA VAL A 253 -11.79 7.62 -4.60
C VAL A 253 -12.72 8.71 -4.11
N ARG A 254 -13.65 8.35 -3.23
CA ARG A 254 -14.55 9.28 -2.54
C ARG A 254 -14.63 8.96 -1.06
N VAL A 255 -14.63 10.00 -0.24
CA VAL A 255 -14.93 9.92 1.17
C VAL A 255 -16.13 10.83 1.44
N THR A 256 -17.18 10.26 2.01
CA THR A 256 -18.43 10.98 2.30
C THR A 256 -18.83 10.84 3.75
N ALA A 257 -19.29 11.91 4.38
CA ALA A 257 -19.98 11.84 5.65
C ALA A 257 -21.37 11.19 5.47
N PRO A 258 -22.02 10.71 6.55
CA PRO A 258 -23.36 10.13 6.52
C PRO A 258 -24.41 11.06 5.97
#